data_9299ed70729453ac578a84250e6dab71
#
_entry.id   9299ed70729453ac578a84250e6dab71
#
_cell.length_a   1.000
_cell.length_b   1.000
_cell.length_c   1.000
_cell.angle_alpha   90.00
_cell.angle_beta   90.00
_cell.angle_gamma   90.00
#
_symmetry.space_group_name_H-M   'P 1'
#
loop_
_entity.id
_entity.type
_entity.pdbx_description
1 polymer ?
#
loop_
_entity_poly.entity_id
_entity_poly.type
_entity_poly.pdbx_seq_one_letter_code
_entity_poly.pdbx_strand_id
1 'polypeptide(L)'
;MRFGWKVFAIIGALATAAVTAGCKNPPTQAEMAAYDYGPQPENYETLIRDYLKPKLVDPGSAIIEFKAGPRQLYQQDTALRPLQYGWGVCVWVNEKGPGGEYDGPYPMVFFVREGKIVAVNGGSDDNVIGWRYARTGCNELGAPFVTP
;
A
#
# COMPACT_ATOMS: atom_id res chain seq x y z
N MET A 1 -56.71 11.81 58.57
CA MET A 1 -56.06 12.30 57.35
C MET A 1 -54.79 11.55 57.10
N ARG A 2 -54.76 10.65 56.10
CA ARG A 2 -53.61 9.85 55.76
C ARG A 2 -53.00 10.36 54.46
N PHE A 3 -51.84 10.97 54.54
CA PHE A 3 -51.05 11.39 53.39
C PHE A 3 -50.24 10.19 52.90
N GLY A 4 -50.58 9.64 51.74
CA GLY A 4 -49.87 8.59 51.05
C GLY A 4 -48.79 9.19 50.18
N TRP A 5 -47.53 8.95 50.52
CA TRP A 5 -46.37 9.36 49.74
C TRP A 5 -46.06 8.25 48.70
N LYS A 6 -46.41 8.53 47.46
CA LYS A 6 -45.99 7.65 46.33
C LYS A 6 -44.59 8.01 45.90
N VAL A 7 -43.66 7.11 46.27
CA VAL A 7 -42.29 7.17 45.79
C VAL A 7 -42.24 6.60 44.37
N PHE A 8 -42.02 7.45 43.38
CA PHE A 8 -41.74 7.02 42.02
C PHE A 8 -40.22 6.65 41.91
N ALA A 9 -39.96 5.36 41.84
CA ALA A 9 -38.62 4.86 41.49
C ALA A 9 -38.42 4.99 39.98
N ILE A 10 -37.60 5.97 39.55
CA ILE A 10 -37.14 6.11 38.19
C ILE A 10 -35.94 5.14 38.01
N ILE A 11 -36.18 3.98 37.39
CA ILE A 11 -35.13 3.06 36.97
C ILE A 11 -34.52 3.64 35.68
N GLY A 12 -33.41 4.35 35.83
CA GLY A 12 -32.61 4.80 34.69
C GLY A 12 -31.86 3.59 34.06
N ALA A 13 -32.33 3.12 32.93
CA ALA A 13 -31.59 2.16 32.12
C ALA A 13 -30.39 2.87 31.46
N LEU A 14 -29.19 2.70 32.03
CA LEU A 14 -27.96 3.04 31.35
C LEU A 14 -27.76 2.04 30.20
N ALA A 15 -28.07 2.45 28.99
CA ALA A 15 -27.67 1.75 27.78
C ALA A 15 -26.16 1.96 27.59
N THR A 16 -25.35 1.01 28.03
CA THR A 16 -23.93 0.95 27.68
C THR A 16 -23.81 0.58 26.21
N ALA A 17 -23.59 1.57 25.35
CA ALA A 17 -23.19 1.34 23.99
C ALA A 17 -21.78 0.71 24.01
N ALA A 18 -21.71 -0.60 23.84
CA ALA A 18 -20.46 -1.30 23.60
C ALA A 18 -19.92 -0.84 22.25
N VAL A 19 -18.95 0.06 22.27
CA VAL A 19 -18.14 0.39 21.08
C VAL A 19 -17.31 -0.84 20.77
N THR A 20 -17.80 -1.71 19.91
CA THR A 20 -17.00 -2.77 19.32
C THR A 20 -16.01 -2.09 18.35
N ALA A 21 -14.82 -1.78 18.85
CA ALA A 21 -13.68 -1.49 17.99
C ALA A 21 -13.35 -2.79 17.25
N GLY A 22 -14.10 -3.09 16.20
CA GLY A 22 -13.85 -4.21 15.34
C GLY A 22 -12.51 -3.99 14.64
N CYS A 23 -11.55 -4.89 14.85
CA CYS A 23 -10.39 -4.99 13.99
C CYS A 23 -10.93 -5.15 12.56
N LYS A 24 -10.79 -4.13 11.72
CA LYS A 24 -11.18 -4.24 10.31
C LYS A 24 -10.23 -5.23 9.67
N ASN A 25 -10.78 -6.33 9.18
CA ASN A 25 -10.01 -7.22 8.30
C ASN A 25 -9.59 -6.46 7.05
N PRO A 26 -8.50 -6.88 6.39
CA PRO A 26 -8.17 -6.36 5.05
C PRO A 26 -9.39 -6.46 4.13
N PRO A 27 -9.61 -5.48 3.24
CA PRO A 27 -10.75 -5.50 2.35
C PRO A 27 -10.69 -6.70 1.41
N THR A 28 -11.85 -7.23 1.07
CA THR A 28 -11.98 -8.29 0.07
C THR A 28 -11.82 -7.71 -1.35
N GLN A 29 -11.57 -8.58 -2.32
CA GLN A 29 -11.48 -8.20 -3.72
C GLN A 29 -12.79 -7.55 -4.23
N ALA A 30 -13.93 -8.02 -3.76
CA ALA A 30 -15.24 -7.45 -4.11
C ALA A 30 -15.43 -6.04 -3.55
N GLU A 31 -14.99 -5.79 -2.33
CA GLU A 31 -15.01 -4.45 -1.73
C GLU A 31 -14.07 -3.50 -2.48
N MET A 32 -12.87 -3.98 -2.84
CA MET A 32 -11.89 -3.18 -3.58
C MET A 32 -12.34 -2.86 -5.01
N ALA A 33 -13.17 -3.69 -5.63
CA ALA A 33 -13.74 -3.40 -6.94
C ALA A 33 -14.66 -2.16 -6.96
N ALA A 34 -15.17 -1.74 -5.81
CA ALA A 34 -15.98 -0.53 -5.65
C ALA A 34 -15.15 0.74 -5.36
N TYR A 35 -13.83 0.60 -5.17
CA TYR A 35 -12.95 1.75 -4.94
C TYR A 35 -12.67 2.50 -6.24
N ASP A 36 -12.54 3.81 -6.12
CA ASP A 36 -12.17 4.66 -7.24
C ASP A 36 -10.65 4.67 -7.43
N TYR A 37 -10.21 3.98 -8.48
CA TYR A 37 -8.79 3.96 -8.87
C TYR A 37 -8.41 5.15 -9.76
N GLY A 38 -9.40 5.94 -10.22
CA GLY A 38 -9.19 6.96 -11.23
C GLY A 38 -8.81 6.38 -12.60
N PRO A 39 -8.52 7.22 -13.59
CA PRO A 39 -8.11 6.78 -14.91
C PRO A 39 -6.77 6.05 -14.85
N GLN A 40 -6.60 5.06 -15.74
CA GLN A 40 -5.33 4.37 -15.89
C GLN A 40 -4.23 5.36 -16.34
N PRO A 41 -3.09 5.42 -15.64
CA PRO A 41 -2.03 6.38 -15.98
C PRO A 41 -1.30 5.97 -17.26
N GLU A 42 -1.23 6.88 -18.23
CA GLU A 42 -0.50 6.65 -19.47
C GLU A 42 0.99 6.97 -19.33
N ASN A 43 1.34 7.93 -18.48
CA ASN A 43 2.71 8.43 -18.28
C ASN A 43 3.40 7.86 -17.04
N TYR A 44 2.97 6.71 -16.57
CA TYR A 44 3.47 6.12 -15.31
C TYR A 44 4.99 5.86 -15.31
N GLU A 45 5.58 5.51 -16.44
CA GLU A 45 7.02 5.28 -16.53
C GLU A 45 7.83 6.55 -16.25
N THR A 46 7.44 7.67 -16.87
CA THR A 46 8.07 8.96 -16.63
C THR A 46 7.92 9.38 -15.17
N LEU A 47 6.71 9.24 -14.63
CA LEU A 47 6.40 9.57 -13.24
C LEU A 47 7.28 8.77 -12.26
N ILE A 48 7.46 7.47 -12.51
CA ILE A 48 8.27 6.59 -11.66
C ILE A 48 9.77 6.92 -11.81
N ARG A 49 10.27 7.17 -13.02
CA ARG A 49 11.66 7.58 -13.25
C ARG A 49 11.98 8.90 -12.54
N ASP A 50 11.09 9.87 -12.63
CA ASP A 50 11.25 11.16 -11.95
C ASP A 50 11.23 11.02 -10.42
N TYR A 51 10.41 10.10 -9.89
CA TYR A 51 10.40 9.79 -8.46
C TYR A 51 11.70 9.13 -8.01
N LEU A 52 12.25 8.22 -8.80
CA LEU A 52 13.48 7.48 -8.47
C LEU A 52 14.72 8.35 -8.59
N LYS A 53 14.79 9.23 -9.57
CA LYS A 53 15.98 10.04 -9.89
C LYS A 53 16.66 10.70 -8.70
N PRO A 54 15.98 11.38 -7.77
CA PRO A 54 16.62 11.98 -6.59
C PRO A 54 16.99 10.99 -5.49
N LYS A 55 16.59 9.72 -5.62
CA LYS A 55 16.75 8.68 -4.58
C LYS A 55 17.86 7.69 -4.91
N LEU A 56 18.23 7.58 -6.17
CA LEU A 56 19.29 6.69 -6.63
C LEU A 56 20.66 7.31 -6.41
N VAL A 57 21.65 6.48 -6.07
CA VAL A 57 23.04 6.91 -5.86
C VAL A 57 23.63 7.48 -7.15
N ASP A 58 23.43 6.77 -8.27
CA ASP A 58 23.82 7.22 -9.60
C ASP A 58 22.67 6.98 -10.58
N PRO A 59 21.76 7.97 -10.74
CA PRO A 59 20.62 7.83 -11.63
C PRO A 59 20.99 7.58 -13.09
N GLY A 60 22.20 8.01 -13.51
CA GLY A 60 22.66 7.87 -14.89
C GLY A 60 23.05 6.45 -15.25
N SER A 61 23.48 5.64 -14.28
CA SER A 61 23.87 4.23 -14.47
C SER A 61 22.79 3.24 -14.01
N ALA A 62 21.74 3.71 -13.36
CA ALA A 62 20.70 2.81 -12.82
C ALA A 62 19.93 2.11 -13.95
N ILE A 63 19.75 0.80 -13.80
CA ILE A 63 18.94 -0.02 -14.70
C ILE A 63 17.53 -0.11 -14.09
N ILE A 64 16.55 0.44 -14.77
CA ILE A 64 15.16 0.49 -14.33
C ILE A 64 14.31 -0.29 -15.34
N GLU A 65 13.80 -1.44 -14.92
CA GLU A 65 13.00 -2.33 -15.75
C GLU A 65 11.54 -2.35 -15.29
N PHE A 66 10.62 -1.94 -16.15
CA PHE A 66 9.18 -2.06 -15.92
C PHE A 66 8.73 -3.47 -16.25
N LYS A 67 8.41 -4.26 -15.25
CA LYS A 67 8.13 -5.69 -15.38
C LYS A 67 6.65 -6.01 -15.56
N ALA A 68 5.75 -5.24 -14.93
CA ALA A 68 4.31 -5.40 -15.07
C ALA A 68 3.55 -4.14 -14.65
N GLY A 69 2.33 -4.00 -15.14
CA GLY A 69 1.40 -2.91 -14.85
C GLY A 69 1.24 -1.95 -16.03
N PRO A 70 0.44 -0.87 -15.90
CA PRO A 70 -0.38 -0.58 -14.72
C PRO A 70 -1.65 -1.43 -14.66
N ARG A 71 -1.94 -2.05 -13.52
CA ARG A 71 -3.18 -2.77 -13.23
C ARG A 71 -3.69 -2.40 -11.84
N GLN A 72 -4.99 -2.52 -11.61
CA GLN A 72 -5.57 -2.30 -10.28
C GLN A 72 -4.94 -3.24 -9.27
N LEU A 73 -4.39 -2.68 -8.21
CA LEU A 73 -3.72 -3.39 -7.14
C LEU A 73 -4.07 -2.76 -5.80
N TYR A 74 -4.18 -3.58 -4.77
CA TYR A 74 -4.25 -3.12 -3.39
C TYR A 74 -3.46 -4.04 -2.48
N GLN A 75 -2.95 -3.48 -1.39
CA GLN A 75 -2.20 -4.22 -0.38
C GLN A 75 -2.57 -3.74 1.02
N GLN A 76 -2.98 -4.68 1.85
CA GLN A 76 -3.13 -4.53 3.29
C GLN A 76 -3.13 -5.92 3.91
N ASP A 77 -2.11 -6.26 4.68
CA ASP A 77 -2.00 -7.57 5.32
C ASP A 77 -2.55 -7.61 6.76
N THR A 78 -2.64 -6.45 7.39
CA THR A 78 -3.16 -6.31 8.74
C THR A 78 -4.01 -5.05 8.88
N ALA A 79 -4.94 -5.06 9.84
CA ALA A 79 -5.76 -3.88 10.17
C ALA A 79 -4.95 -2.68 10.68
N LEU A 80 -3.69 -2.91 11.09
CA LEU A 80 -2.80 -1.87 11.64
C LEU A 80 -2.03 -1.12 10.56
N ARG A 81 -2.00 -1.66 9.32
CA ARG A 81 -1.33 -0.99 8.20
C ARG A 81 -2.33 -0.21 7.35
N PRO A 82 -1.94 0.96 6.84
CA PRO A 82 -2.78 1.69 5.90
C PRO A 82 -3.05 0.85 4.66
N LEU A 83 -4.28 0.87 4.18
CA LEU A 83 -4.62 0.32 2.87
C LEU A 83 -3.88 1.11 1.79
N GLN A 84 -3.10 0.42 0.99
CA GLN A 84 -2.45 0.95 -0.21
C GLN A 84 -3.22 0.44 -1.42
N TYR A 85 -3.66 1.33 -2.31
CA TYR A 85 -4.34 0.94 -3.54
C TYR A 85 -4.13 1.99 -4.64
N GLY A 86 -4.21 1.53 -5.86
CA GLY A 86 -4.02 2.36 -7.05
C GLY A 86 -3.72 1.48 -8.28
N TRP A 87 -3.27 2.10 -9.33
CA TRP A 87 -2.71 1.41 -10.48
C TRP A 87 -1.30 0.93 -10.11
N GLY A 88 -1.19 -0.37 -9.88
CA GLY A 88 0.05 -1.01 -9.47
C GLY A 88 1.03 -1.19 -10.63
N VAL A 89 2.29 -0.85 -10.41
CA VAL A 89 3.37 -1.06 -11.37
C VAL A 89 4.53 -1.75 -10.66
N CYS A 90 4.94 -2.89 -11.19
CA CYS A 90 6.15 -3.61 -10.73
C CYS A 90 7.36 -3.12 -11.50
N VAL A 91 8.39 -2.72 -10.79
CA VAL A 91 9.65 -2.23 -11.33
C VAL A 91 10.79 -2.96 -10.65
N TRP A 92 11.78 -3.39 -11.44
CA TRP A 92 13.05 -3.85 -10.89
C TRP A 92 14.10 -2.77 -11.11
N VAL A 93 14.81 -2.47 -10.04
CA VAL A 93 15.86 -1.45 -10.05
C VAL A 93 17.17 -2.12 -9.69
N ASN A 94 18.20 -1.86 -10.49
CA ASN A 94 19.57 -2.28 -10.22
C ASN A 94 20.46 -1.05 -10.33
N GLU A 95 21.03 -0.63 -9.22
CA GLU A 95 21.89 0.54 -9.14
C GLU A 95 23.29 0.15 -8.64
N LYS A 96 24.25 1.01 -8.91
CA LYS A 96 25.58 0.87 -8.36
C LYS A 96 25.63 1.33 -6.92
N GLY A 97 26.20 0.50 -6.07
CA GLY A 97 26.53 0.87 -4.71
C GLY A 97 27.68 1.90 -4.66
N PRO A 98 28.05 2.35 -3.45
CA PRO A 98 29.14 3.31 -3.25
C PRO A 98 30.51 2.87 -3.83
N GLY A 99 30.71 1.56 -4.00
CA GLY A 99 31.91 0.99 -4.62
C GLY A 99 31.94 1.00 -6.14
N GLY A 100 30.84 1.40 -6.79
CA GLY A 100 30.70 1.45 -8.24
C GLY A 100 30.29 0.12 -8.90
N GLU A 101 30.07 -0.93 -8.10
CA GLU A 101 29.58 -2.23 -8.55
C GLU A 101 28.06 -2.31 -8.45
N TYR A 102 27.42 -3.07 -9.34
CA TYR A 102 25.98 -3.35 -9.25
C TYR A 102 25.73 -4.39 -8.16
N ASP A 103 24.87 -4.03 -7.20
CA ASP A 103 24.51 -4.90 -6.07
C ASP A 103 23.45 -5.96 -6.43
N GLY A 104 22.94 -5.92 -7.65
CA GLY A 104 21.85 -6.77 -8.14
C GLY A 104 20.49 -6.10 -8.08
N PRO A 105 19.51 -6.61 -8.83
CA PRO A 105 18.20 -6.01 -8.90
C PRO A 105 17.40 -6.23 -7.61
N TYR A 106 16.59 -5.23 -7.26
CA TYR A 106 15.58 -5.32 -6.21
C TYR A 106 14.21 -4.91 -6.72
N PRO A 107 13.12 -5.51 -6.19
CA PRO A 107 11.78 -5.20 -6.63
C PRO A 107 11.23 -3.96 -5.95
N MET A 108 10.46 -3.19 -6.69
CA MET A 108 9.63 -2.10 -6.19
C MET A 108 8.24 -2.20 -6.76
N VAL A 109 7.23 -1.86 -5.95
CA VAL A 109 5.85 -1.71 -6.41
C VAL A 109 5.40 -0.29 -6.15
N PHE A 110 4.95 0.36 -7.21
CA PHE A 110 4.41 1.70 -7.17
C PHE A 110 2.89 1.65 -7.28
N PHE A 111 2.22 2.46 -6.49
CA PHE A 111 0.78 2.68 -6.60
C PHE A 111 0.54 4.09 -7.14
N VAL A 112 -0.05 4.16 -8.32
CA VAL A 112 -0.35 5.43 -9.00
C VAL A 112 -1.86 5.66 -8.98
N ARG A 113 -2.27 6.86 -8.59
CA ARG A 113 -3.66 7.30 -8.60
C ARG A 113 -3.74 8.79 -8.90
N GLU A 114 -4.66 9.19 -9.78
CA GLU A 114 -4.83 10.60 -10.16
C GLU A 114 -3.52 11.26 -10.63
N GLY A 115 -2.71 10.53 -11.38
CA GLY A 115 -1.43 11.03 -11.90
C GLY A 115 -0.33 11.24 -10.85
N LYS A 116 -0.47 10.66 -9.65
CA LYS A 116 0.50 10.76 -8.56
C LYS A 116 0.88 9.40 -8.02
N ILE A 117 2.11 9.26 -7.54
CA ILE A 117 2.53 8.11 -6.74
C ILE A 117 1.97 8.29 -5.33
N VAL A 118 1.06 7.40 -4.92
CA VAL A 118 0.38 7.45 -3.61
C VAL A 118 0.97 6.49 -2.60
N ALA A 119 1.67 5.45 -3.04
CA ALA A 119 2.43 4.54 -2.18
C ALA A 119 3.55 3.86 -2.97
N VAL A 120 4.59 3.45 -2.26
CA VAL A 120 5.72 2.69 -2.80
C VAL A 120 6.14 1.63 -1.77
N ASN A 121 6.42 0.43 -2.23
CA ASN A 121 7.01 -0.64 -1.42
C ASN A 121 8.27 -1.16 -2.12
N GLY A 122 9.27 -1.54 -1.34
CA GLY A 122 10.59 -1.96 -1.81
C GLY A 122 11.54 -0.79 -2.03
N GLY A 123 12.78 -1.13 -2.33
CA GLY A 123 13.88 -0.19 -2.48
C GLY A 123 15.15 -0.73 -1.82
N SER A 124 16.31 -0.11 -2.07
CA SER A 124 17.59 -0.54 -1.49
C SER A 124 17.63 -0.38 0.04
N ASP A 125 16.96 0.66 0.57
CA ASP A 125 16.95 0.97 2.01
C ASP A 125 15.73 0.41 2.73
N ASP A 126 14.86 -0.35 2.04
CA ASP A 126 13.61 -0.82 2.63
C ASP A 126 13.89 -2.00 3.59
N ASN A 127 13.08 -2.07 4.61
CA ASN A 127 13.15 -3.17 5.56
C ASN A 127 12.52 -4.45 4.97
N VAL A 128 12.70 -5.57 5.68
CA VAL A 128 12.16 -6.89 5.29
C VAL A 128 10.66 -6.85 4.95
N ILE A 129 9.91 -5.96 5.59
CA ILE A 129 8.48 -5.82 5.38
C ILE A 129 8.18 -5.16 4.03
N GLY A 130 8.84 -4.06 3.71
CA GLY A 130 8.71 -3.38 2.41
C GLY A 130 9.12 -4.28 1.25
N TRP A 131 10.19 -5.04 1.41
CA TRP A 131 10.60 -6.05 0.45
C TRP A 131 9.54 -7.13 0.22
N ARG A 132 8.92 -7.62 1.30
CA ARG A 132 7.82 -8.59 1.20
C ARG A 132 6.64 -8.03 0.42
N TYR A 133 6.24 -6.78 0.70
CA TYR A 133 5.16 -6.12 -0.03
C TYR A 133 5.49 -5.91 -1.50
N ALA A 134 6.71 -5.50 -1.83
CA ALA A 134 7.16 -5.36 -3.20
C ALA A 134 7.11 -6.69 -3.96
N ARG A 135 7.64 -7.76 -3.37
CA ARG A 135 7.59 -9.10 -3.98
C ARG A 135 6.17 -9.61 -4.17
N THR A 136 5.31 -9.44 -3.16
CA THR A 136 3.91 -9.86 -3.24
C THR A 136 3.19 -9.08 -4.34
N GLY A 137 3.33 -7.76 -4.38
CA GLY A 137 2.69 -6.93 -5.39
C GLY A 137 3.18 -7.22 -6.80
N CYS A 138 4.49 -7.42 -6.99
CA CYS A 138 5.03 -7.86 -8.28
C CYS A 138 4.45 -9.21 -8.72
N ASN A 139 4.34 -10.16 -7.79
CA ASN A 139 3.76 -11.48 -8.07
C ASN A 139 2.26 -11.37 -8.47
N GLU A 140 1.47 -10.58 -7.76
CA GLU A 140 0.06 -10.33 -8.07
C GLU A 140 -0.11 -9.64 -9.44
N LEU A 141 0.84 -8.80 -9.84
CA LEU A 141 0.88 -8.19 -11.16
C LEU A 141 1.35 -9.15 -12.26
N GLY A 142 1.82 -10.35 -11.92
CA GLY A 142 2.28 -11.38 -12.87
C GLY A 142 3.77 -11.28 -13.22
N ALA A 143 4.55 -10.55 -12.43
CA ALA A 143 6.00 -10.43 -12.58
C ALA A 143 6.73 -10.87 -11.28
N PRO A 144 6.72 -12.16 -10.93
CA PRO A 144 7.34 -12.63 -9.71
C PRO A 144 8.83 -12.31 -9.69
N PHE A 145 9.27 -11.67 -8.61
CA PHE A 145 10.68 -11.40 -8.40
C PHE A 145 11.38 -12.68 -7.92
N VAL A 146 12.28 -13.17 -8.74
CA VAL A 146 13.18 -14.29 -8.40
C VAL A 146 14.58 -13.70 -8.23
N THR A 147 15.17 -13.90 -7.06
CA THR A 147 16.56 -13.50 -6.79
C THR A 147 17.47 -14.34 -7.70
N PRO A 148 18.37 -13.73 -8.46
CA PRO A 148 19.33 -14.46 -9.27
C PRO A 148 20.27 -15.33 -8.46
#